data_59c27a73d86c7ecad1a75c1ecda61f17
#
_entry.id   59c27a73d86c7ecad1a75c1ecda61f17
#
_cell.length_a   1.000
_cell.length_b   1.000
_cell.length_c   1.000
_cell.angle_alpha   90.00
_cell.angle_beta   90.00
_cell.angle_gamma   90.00
#
_symmetry.space_group_name_H-M   'P 1'
#
loop_
_entity.id
_entity.type
_entity.pdbx_description
1 polymer ?
#
loop_
_entity_poly.entity_id
_entity_poly.type
_entity_poly.pdbx_seq_one_letter_code
_entity_poly.pdbx_strand_id
1 'polypeptide(L)'
;MLSIMMTMGVLLAGCGEGKPNSRAVYLLLDTSGTYTQELAKAQAIMNYLLATLNSGDSIAIARIDSGSFSEKDIIAKATFDIRPSTANDQKRLFKHKVDEFVAQVKFGSRNTDITGGLIQASDFVNETNAGDKYVLIFSDLEEDLQKGHVRDFPIDVQGIQVVALNVTKLRSDNVDPRDYKKRLTHWQERVKQGGGEWRVVNDLERLDALIAMH
;
A
#
# COMPACT_ATOMS: atom_id res chain seq x y z
N MET A 1 64.24 34.42 -5.40
CA MET A 1 63.65 33.15 -4.97
C MET A 1 62.16 33.36 -4.90
N LEU A 2 61.42 32.87 -5.90
CA LEU A 2 59.98 33.06 -6.06
C LEU A 2 59.34 31.71 -5.70
N SER A 3 58.63 31.67 -4.57
CA SER A 3 57.95 30.46 -4.05
C SER A 3 56.53 30.40 -4.63
N ILE A 4 56.28 29.44 -5.54
CA ILE A 4 54.99 29.17 -6.14
C ILE A 4 54.24 28.24 -5.16
N MET A 5 53.19 28.75 -4.53
CA MET A 5 52.29 28.04 -3.67
C MET A 5 51.14 27.41 -4.52
N MET A 6 51.26 26.12 -4.80
CA MET A 6 50.32 25.34 -5.61
C MET A 6 49.13 24.94 -4.72
N THR A 7 48.03 25.65 -4.83
CA THR A 7 46.76 25.33 -4.18
C THR A 7 46.08 24.16 -4.89
N MET A 8 46.11 22.98 -4.27
CA MET A 8 45.43 21.77 -4.74
C MET A 8 43.95 21.85 -4.35
N GLY A 9 43.11 22.24 -5.31
CA GLY A 9 41.64 22.23 -5.13
C GLY A 9 41.11 20.80 -5.07
N VAL A 10 40.60 20.39 -3.90
CA VAL A 10 39.86 19.15 -3.72
C VAL A 10 38.46 19.33 -4.31
N LEU A 11 38.24 18.74 -5.49
CA LEU A 11 36.89 18.54 -6.05
C LEU A 11 36.18 17.47 -5.23
N LEU A 12 35.36 17.90 -4.30
CA LEU A 12 34.34 17.05 -3.67
C LEU A 12 33.29 16.71 -4.74
N ALA A 13 33.49 15.59 -5.46
CA ALA A 13 32.43 14.96 -6.24
C ALA A 13 31.42 14.46 -5.24
N GLY A 14 30.35 15.21 -4.97
CA GLY A 14 29.19 14.77 -4.27
C GLY A 14 28.53 13.69 -5.13
N CYS A 15 28.71 12.41 -4.76
CA CYS A 15 27.81 11.34 -5.20
C CYS A 15 26.44 11.68 -4.62
N GLY A 16 25.58 12.32 -5.41
CA GLY A 16 24.16 12.34 -5.13
C GLY A 16 23.70 10.88 -5.20
N GLU A 17 23.33 10.30 -4.05
CA GLU A 17 22.66 9.02 -4.04
C GLU A 17 21.33 9.19 -4.80
N GLY A 18 21.30 8.69 -6.03
CA GLY A 18 20.07 8.63 -6.81
C GLY A 18 19.04 7.80 -6.06
N LYS A 19 17.77 8.23 -6.10
CA LYS A 19 16.65 7.48 -5.54
C LYS A 19 16.70 6.05 -6.10
N PRO A 20 16.59 5.01 -5.27
CA PRO A 20 16.56 3.63 -5.75
C PRO A 20 15.42 3.43 -6.77
N ASN A 21 15.69 2.69 -7.85
CA ASN A 21 14.68 2.43 -8.90
C ASN A 21 13.70 1.30 -8.50
N SER A 22 13.77 0.77 -7.27
CA SER A 22 12.86 -0.25 -6.78
C SER A 22 11.56 0.35 -6.26
N ARG A 23 10.51 -0.44 -6.36
CA ARG A 23 9.17 -0.12 -5.86
C ARG A 23 8.81 -0.99 -4.66
N ALA A 24 8.10 -0.42 -3.70
CA ALA A 24 7.46 -1.16 -2.63
C ALA A 24 5.96 -0.93 -2.68
N VAL A 25 5.19 -2.00 -2.71
CA VAL A 25 3.73 -1.96 -2.77
C VAL A 25 3.15 -2.73 -1.59
N TYR A 26 2.29 -2.09 -0.82
CA TYR A 26 1.51 -2.76 0.21
C TYR A 26 0.03 -2.69 -0.14
N LEU A 27 -0.63 -3.85 -0.26
CA LEU A 27 -2.06 -3.95 -0.54
C LEU A 27 -2.82 -4.34 0.72
N LEU A 28 -3.66 -3.45 1.21
CA LEU A 28 -4.61 -3.67 2.29
C LEU A 28 -5.93 -4.16 1.70
N LEU A 29 -6.36 -5.35 2.12
CA LEU A 29 -7.62 -5.96 1.71
C LEU A 29 -8.65 -5.87 2.83
N ASP A 30 -9.71 -5.14 2.59
CA ASP A 30 -10.86 -5.18 3.49
C ASP A 30 -11.54 -6.55 3.39
N THR A 31 -11.63 -7.21 4.53
CA THR A 31 -12.31 -8.50 4.66
C THR A 31 -13.58 -8.40 5.49
N SER A 32 -14.12 -7.18 5.70
CA SER A 32 -15.40 -6.98 6.36
C SER A 32 -16.54 -7.73 5.64
N GLY A 33 -17.61 -8.06 6.37
CA GLY A 33 -18.68 -8.91 5.85
C GLY A 33 -19.35 -8.39 4.58
N THR A 34 -19.38 -7.07 4.39
CA THR A 34 -19.93 -6.42 3.20
C THR A 34 -18.98 -6.47 2.00
N TYR A 35 -17.68 -6.58 2.26
CA TYR A 35 -16.65 -6.44 1.22
C TYR A 35 -16.10 -7.79 0.71
N THR A 36 -16.41 -8.91 1.36
CA THR A 36 -15.96 -10.25 0.92
C THR A 36 -16.39 -10.62 -0.50
N GLN A 37 -17.49 -10.06 -1.00
CA GLN A 37 -17.96 -10.28 -2.39
C GLN A 37 -17.05 -9.61 -3.43
N GLU A 38 -16.25 -8.65 -3.02
CA GLU A 38 -15.35 -7.89 -3.90
C GLU A 38 -13.97 -8.55 -4.06
N LEU A 39 -13.68 -9.63 -3.31
CA LEU A 39 -12.36 -10.28 -3.30
C LEU A 39 -11.87 -10.76 -4.68
N ALA A 40 -12.78 -11.11 -5.58
CA ALA A 40 -12.40 -11.47 -6.96
C ALA A 40 -11.73 -10.28 -7.69
N LYS A 41 -12.18 -9.05 -7.44
CA LYS A 41 -11.56 -7.84 -7.98
C LYS A 41 -10.19 -7.60 -7.35
N ALA A 42 -10.06 -7.87 -6.04
CA ALA A 42 -8.77 -7.79 -5.36
C ALA A 42 -7.75 -8.78 -5.96
N GLN A 43 -8.18 -10.00 -6.34
CA GLN A 43 -7.31 -10.95 -7.04
C GLN A 43 -6.87 -10.43 -8.41
N ALA A 44 -7.73 -9.76 -9.16
CA ALA A 44 -7.36 -9.15 -10.44
C ALA A 44 -6.30 -8.06 -10.25
N ILE A 45 -6.46 -7.20 -9.22
CA ILE A 45 -5.46 -6.19 -8.84
C ILE A 45 -4.13 -6.85 -8.50
N MET A 46 -4.14 -7.88 -7.65
CA MET A 46 -2.93 -8.62 -7.27
C MET A 46 -2.23 -9.22 -8.50
N ASN A 47 -2.97 -9.85 -9.40
CA ASN A 47 -2.40 -10.43 -10.63
C ASN A 47 -1.73 -9.35 -11.49
N TYR A 48 -2.36 -8.17 -11.60
CA TYR A 48 -1.78 -7.03 -12.28
C TYR A 48 -0.48 -6.56 -11.60
N LEU A 49 -0.47 -6.42 -10.28
CA LEU A 49 0.73 -6.04 -9.52
C LEU A 49 1.88 -7.03 -9.75
N LEU A 50 1.62 -8.33 -9.64
CA LEU A 50 2.63 -9.36 -9.87
C LEU A 50 3.17 -9.37 -11.31
N ALA A 51 2.34 -8.98 -12.30
CA ALA A 51 2.76 -8.87 -13.69
C ALA A 51 3.63 -7.64 -13.95
N THR A 52 3.42 -6.54 -13.22
CA THR A 52 4.06 -5.25 -13.46
C THR A 52 5.26 -4.95 -12.56
N LEU A 53 5.34 -5.59 -11.39
CA LEU A 53 6.49 -5.48 -10.49
C LEU A 53 7.70 -6.20 -11.10
N ASN A 54 8.89 -5.62 -10.91
CA ASN A 54 10.15 -6.12 -11.44
C ASN A 54 10.95 -6.90 -10.38
N SER A 55 12.06 -7.49 -10.81
CA SER A 55 13.10 -8.00 -9.92
C SER A 55 13.61 -6.84 -9.04
N GLY A 56 13.81 -7.10 -7.74
CA GLY A 56 14.19 -6.08 -6.76
C GLY A 56 13.03 -5.30 -6.14
N ASP A 57 11.81 -5.37 -6.71
CA ASP A 57 10.63 -4.75 -6.11
C ASP A 57 10.14 -5.57 -4.90
N SER A 58 9.42 -4.90 -4.00
CA SER A 58 8.82 -5.50 -2.81
C SER A 58 7.30 -5.41 -2.85
N ILE A 59 6.64 -6.45 -2.35
CA ILE A 59 5.19 -6.50 -2.22
C ILE A 59 4.78 -7.15 -0.90
N ALA A 60 3.75 -6.60 -0.27
CA ALA A 60 3.02 -7.27 0.80
C ALA A 60 1.52 -7.16 0.57
N ILE A 61 0.78 -8.14 1.04
CA ILE A 61 -0.68 -8.12 1.12
C ILE A 61 -1.08 -8.46 2.53
N ALA A 62 -1.94 -7.63 3.12
CA ALA A 62 -2.53 -7.89 4.42
C ALA A 62 -4.04 -7.68 4.38
N ARG A 63 -4.73 -8.36 5.27
CA ARG A 63 -6.16 -8.13 5.52
C ARG A 63 -6.33 -6.98 6.50
N ILE A 64 -7.42 -6.24 6.34
CA ILE A 64 -7.91 -5.32 7.37
C ILE A 64 -8.87 -6.12 8.26
N ASP A 65 -8.61 -6.14 9.56
CA ASP A 65 -9.39 -6.88 10.57
C ASP A 65 -9.62 -6.00 11.80
N SER A 66 -10.19 -6.58 12.85
CA SER A 66 -10.59 -5.93 14.12
C SER A 66 -9.44 -5.45 15.01
N GLY A 67 -8.30 -5.22 14.51
CA GLY A 67 -7.10 -4.77 15.22
C GLY A 67 -5.90 -4.99 14.33
N SER A 68 -5.97 -4.42 13.13
CA SER A 68 -4.86 -4.39 12.18
C SER A 68 -3.64 -3.74 12.86
N PHE A 69 -2.48 -3.97 12.43
CA PHE A 69 -1.19 -3.72 13.04
C PHE A 69 -0.60 -4.96 13.72
N SER A 70 -0.77 -6.09 13.02
CA SER A 70 -0.22 -7.37 13.48
C SER A 70 0.35 -8.15 12.31
N GLU A 71 1.52 -8.77 12.51
CA GLU A 71 2.12 -9.71 11.53
C GLU A 71 1.14 -10.84 11.12
N LYS A 72 0.17 -11.16 11.95
CA LYS A 72 -0.88 -12.17 11.69
C LYS A 72 -1.82 -11.76 10.55
N ASP A 73 -1.92 -10.48 10.27
CA ASP A 73 -2.78 -9.95 9.21
C ASP A 73 -2.09 -9.97 7.86
N ILE A 74 -0.77 -10.16 7.83
CA ILE A 74 -0.01 -10.28 6.59
C ILE A 74 -0.25 -11.65 5.97
N ILE A 75 -0.91 -11.65 4.81
CA ILE A 75 -1.22 -12.85 4.03
C ILE A 75 0.04 -13.37 3.33
N ALA A 76 0.76 -12.44 2.68
CA ALA A 76 2.01 -12.72 2.00
C ALA A 76 2.87 -11.46 1.92
N LYS A 77 4.20 -11.62 2.03
CA LYS A 77 5.19 -10.58 1.76
C LYS A 77 6.41 -11.16 1.06
N ALA A 78 7.01 -10.39 0.15
CA ALA A 78 8.22 -10.76 -0.58
C ALA A 78 8.96 -9.52 -1.08
N THR A 79 10.30 -9.60 -1.06
CA THR A 79 11.16 -8.78 -1.92
C THR A 79 11.69 -9.70 -3.01
N PHE A 80 11.42 -9.37 -4.26
CA PHE A 80 11.78 -10.21 -5.40
C PHE A 80 13.29 -10.17 -5.63
N ASP A 81 13.89 -11.34 -5.85
CA ASP A 81 15.30 -11.48 -6.16
C ASP A 81 15.65 -10.66 -7.43
N ILE A 82 16.88 -10.16 -7.48
CA ILE A 82 17.39 -9.45 -8.66
C ILE A 82 17.48 -10.33 -9.90
N ARG A 83 17.56 -11.65 -9.73
CA ARG A 83 17.57 -12.64 -10.82
C ARG A 83 16.15 -12.91 -11.30
N PRO A 84 15.82 -12.63 -12.57
CA PRO A 84 14.44 -12.72 -13.07
C PRO A 84 13.80 -14.12 -12.92
N SER A 85 14.54 -15.20 -13.07
CA SER A 85 14.03 -16.56 -12.89
C SER A 85 13.56 -16.79 -11.44
N THR A 86 14.39 -16.44 -10.46
CA THR A 86 14.05 -16.57 -9.04
C THR A 86 12.89 -15.65 -8.66
N ALA A 87 12.88 -14.41 -9.17
CA ALA A 87 11.77 -13.48 -8.97
C ALA A 87 10.44 -14.05 -9.48
N ASN A 88 10.45 -14.70 -10.65
CA ASN A 88 9.25 -15.33 -11.20
C ASN A 88 8.76 -16.52 -10.36
N ASP A 89 9.67 -17.30 -9.79
CA ASP A 89 9.30 -18.38 -8.85
C ASP A 89 8.68 -17.81 -7.57
N GLN A 90 9.28 -16.74 -7.03
CA GLN A 90 8.75 -16.04 -5.86
C GLN A 90 7.36 -15.45 -6.12
N LYS A 91 7.12 -14.86 -7.30
CA LYS A 91 5.81 -14.34 -7.69
C LYS A 91 4.75 -15.45 -7.77
N ARG A 92 5.11 -16.63 -8.31
CA ARG A 92 4.20 -17.78 -8.36
C ARG A 92 3.83 -18.26 -6.95
N LEU A 93 4.83 -18.38 -6.07
CA LEU A 93 4.60 -18.77 -4.68
C LEU A 93 3.75 -17.74 -3.93
N PHE A 94 4.03 -16.45 -4.13
CA PHE A 94 3.26 -15.36 -3.56
C PHE A 94 1.79 -15.43 -3.99
N LYS A 95 1.56 -15.58 -5.30
CA LYS A 95 0.21 -15.73 -5.86
C LYS A 95 -0.53 -16.91 -5.22
N HIS A 96 0.12 -18.06 -5.11
CA HIS A 96 -0.48 -19.25 -4.52
C HIS A 96 -0.96 -19.00 -3.09
N LYS A 97 -0.14 -18.36 -2.24
CA LYS A 97 -0.54 -18.01 -0.86
C LYS A 97 -1.77 -17.11 -0.81
N VAL A 98 -1.86 -16.13 -1.72
CA VAL A 98 -3.01 -15.23 -1.76
C VAL A 98 -4.26 -15.94 -2.28
N ASP A 99 -4.14 -16.80 -3.30
CA ASP A 99 -5.25 -17.59 -3.80
C ASP A 99 -5.79 -18.55 -2.73
N GLU A 100 -4.91 -19.20 -1.95
CA GLU A 100 -5.29 -20.04 -0.82
C GLU A 100 -6.04 -19.24 0.24
N PHE A 101 -5.55 -18.05 0.59
CA PHE A 101 -6.22 -17.17 1.54
C PHE A 101 -7.63 -16.80 1.06
N VAL A 102 -7.78 -16.33 -0.18
CA VAL A 102 -9.09 -15.94 -0.73
C VAL A 102 -10.06 -17.12 -0.76
N ALA A 103 -9.59 -18.33 -1.08
CA ALA A 103 -10.41 -19.52 -1.06
C ALA A 103 -10.88 -19.94 0.36
N GLN A 104 -10.14 -19.54 1.39
CA GLN A 104 -10.44 -19.87 2.79
C GLN A 104 -11.30 -18.82 3.51
N VAL A 105 -11.37 -17.60 2.99
CA VAL A 105 -12.20 -16.53 3.57
C VAL A 105 -13.68 -16.87 3.41
N LYS A 106 -14.28 -17.43 4.47
CA LYS A 106 -15.70 -17.79 4.52
C LYS A 106 -16.55 -16.75 5.25
N PHE A 107 -15.95 -16.04 6.17
CA PHE A 107 -16.63 -15.06 7.03
C PHE A 107 -15.79 -13.78 7.07
N GLY A 108 -16.45 -12.65 6.91
CA GLY A 108 -15.81 -11.36 7.01
C GLY A 108 -15.44 -10.97 8.44
N SER A 109 -14.50 -10.03 8.57
CA SER A 109 -14.21 -9.37 9.84
C SER A 109 -15.43 -8.65 10.38
N ARG A 110 -15.53 -8.54 11.72
CA ARG A 110 -16.60 -7.78 12.39
C ARG A 110 -16.33 -6.29 12.42
N ASN A 111 -15.09 -5.92 12.47
CA ASN A 111 -14.62 -4.54 12.54
C ASN A 111 -13.57 -4.30 11.46
N THR A 112 -13.27 -3.04 11.20
CA THR A 112 -12.38 -2.61 10.12
C THR A 112 -11.42 -1.56 10.66
N ASP A 113 -10.16 -1.94 10.94
CA ASP A 113 -9.11 -1.04 11.45
C ASP A 113 -8.18 -0.62 10.30
N ILE A 114 -8.65 0.32 9.47
CA ILE A 114 -7.88 0.83 8.34
C ILE A 114 -6.64 1.59 8.82
N THR A 115 -6.77 2.37 9.88
CA THR A 115 -5.66 3.14 10.46
C THR A 115 -4.52 2.22 10.90
N GLY A 116 -4.83 1.13 11.62
CA GLY A 116 -3.82 0.15 12.02
C GLY A 116 -3.15 -0.51 10.81
N GLY A 117 -3.93 -0.88 9.80
CA GLY A 117 -3.41 -1.42 8.55
C GLY A 117 -2.49 -0.44 7.82
N LEU A 118 -2.84 0.85 7.80
CA LEU A 118 -2.06 1.89 7.14
C LEU A 118 -0.71 2.14 7.85
N ILE A 119 -0.68 2.07 9.18
CA ILE A 119 0.57 2.16 9.97
C ILE A 119 1.48 0.98 9.62
N GLN A 120 0.96 -0.25 9.65
CA GLN A 120 1.73 -1.45 9.30
C GLN A 120 2.25 -1.39 7.86
N ALA A 121 1.44 -0.87 6.94
CA ALA A 121 1.83 -0.68 5.55
C ALA A 121 2.96 0.34 5.41
N SER A 122 2.88 1.47 6.13
CA SER A 122 3.92 2.50 6.16
C SER A 122 5.25 1.94 6.66
N ASP A 123 5.23 1.19 7.77
CA ASP A 123 6.42 0.55 8.32
C ASP A 123 7.08 -0.37 7.28
N PHE A 124 6.28 -1.27 6.67
CA PHE A 124 6.80 -2.19 5.65
C PHE A 124 7.45 -1.48 4.47
N VAL A 125 6.76 -0.51 3.84
CA VAL A 125 7.32 0.15 2.64
C VAL A 125 8.53 1.02 2.98
N ASN A 126 8.64 1.53 4.21
CA ASN A 126 9.81 2.28 4.67
C ASN A 126 11.01 1.37 4.95
N GLU A 127 10.80 0.17 5.49
CA GLU A 127 11.87 -0.81 5.71
C GLU A 127 12.52 -1.29 4.41
N THR A 128 11.81 -1.28 3.28
CA THR A 128 12.35 -1.76 2.00
C THR A 128 13.38 -0.82 1.37
N ASN A 129 13.51 0.42 1.83
CA ASN A 129 14.32 1.48 1.22
C ASN A 129 14.00 1.71 -0.27
N ALA A 130 12.81 1.35 -0.74
CA ALA A 130 12.38 1.55 -2.11
C ALA A 130 12.29 3.04 -2.46
N GLY A 131 12.59 3.38 -3.70
CA GLY A 131 12.47 4.75 -4.21
C GLY A 131 11.01 5.18 -4.35
N ASP A 132 10.15 4.29 -4.80
CA ASP A 132 8.71 4.55 -4.93
C ASP A 132 7.92 3.65 -4.00
N LYS A 133 7.05 4.26 -3.19
CA LYS A 133 6.30 3.62 -2.12
C LYS A 133 4.82 3.80 -2.33
N TYR A 134 4.09 2.68 -2.37
CA TYR A 134 2.65 2.66 -2.60
C TYR A 134 1.94 1.88 -1.51
N VAL A 135 0.89 2.45 -0.97
CA VAL A 135 -0.09 1.74 -0.15
C VAL A 135 -1.43 1.77 -0.86
N LEU A 136 -1.93 0.61 -1.22
CA LEU A 136 -3.20 0.42 -1.89
C LEU A 136 -4.22 -0.07 -0.87
N ILE A 137 -5.36 0.63 -0.74
CA ILE A 137 -6.42 0.28 0.21
C ILE A 137 -7.63 -0.17 -0.60
N PHE A 138 -7.90 -1.46 -0.61
CA PHE A 138 -9.08 -2.04 -1.23
C PHE A 138 -10.19 -2.19 -0.20
N SER A 139 -11.04 -1.15 -0.08
CA SER A 139 -12.06 -1.01 0.96
C SER A 139 -13.11 0.03 0.56
N ASP A 140 -14.29 -0.01 1.18
CA ASP A 140 -15.28 1.07 1.15
C ASP A 140 -14.89 2.28 2.01
N LEU A 141 -13.77 2.17 2.73
CA LEU A 141 -13.20 3.19 3.63
C LEU A 141 -14.05 3.48 4.88
N GLU A 142 -14.99 2.62 5.22
CA GLU A 142 -15.69 2.72 6.51
C GLU A 142 -14.83 2.07 7.60
N GLU A 143 -14.26 2.90 8.46
CA GLU A 143 -13.51 2.42 9.62
C GLU A 143 -14.46 2.14 10.77
N ASP A 144 -14.48 0.91 11.26
CA ASP A 144 -15.24 0.47 12.42
C ASP A 144 -14.30 -0.20 13.43
N LEU A 145 -13.90 0.54 14.45
CA LEU A 145 -12.94 0.06 15.44
C LEU A 145 -13.62 -0.77 16.52
N GLN A 146 -12.95 -1.83 16.94
CA GLN A 146 -13.37 -2.60 18.09
C GLN A 146 -13.48 -1.70 19.34
N LYS A 147 -14.51 -1.92 20.16
CA LYS A 147 -14.72 -1.16 21.39
C LYS A 147 -13.45 -1.15 22.27
N GLY A 148 -12.99 0.03 22.60
CA GLY A 148 -11.77 0.25 23.40
C GLY A 148 -10.51 0.52 22.57
N HIS A 149 -10.54 0.35 21.25
CA HIS A 149 -9.47 0.80 20.37
C HIS A 149 -9.68 2.27 19.98
N VAL A 150 -8.61 3.04 20.02
CA VAL A 150 -8.59 4.46 19.62
C VAL A 150 -7.48 4.63 18.58
N ARG A 151 -7.83 5.24 17.45
CA ARG A 151 -6.92 5.55 16.34
C ARG A 151 -6.90 7.04 16.01
N ASP A 152 -7.24 7.87 16.98
CA ASP A 152 -7.26 9.33 16.85
C ASP A 152 -5.87 9.92 17.11
N PHE A 153 -4.92 9.57 16.24
CA PHE A 153 -3.56 10.09 16.22
C PHE A 153 -3.06 10.24 14.78
N PRO A 154 -2.07 11.11 14.55
CA PRO A 154 -1.49 11.27 13.22
C PRO A 154 -0.87 9.97 12.71
N ILE A 155 -1.03 9.71 11.42
CA ILE A 155 -0.33 8.63 10.71
C ILE A 155 0.86 9.22 9.98
N ASP A 156 2.01 8.57 10.01
CA ASP A 156 3.18 8.96 9.22
C ASP A 156 3.20 8.16 7.91
N VAL A 157 2.92 8.86 6.82
CA VAL A 157 2.95 8.30 5.45
C VAL A 157 3.77 9.20 4.52
N GLN A 158 4.80 9.85 5.08
CA GLN A 158 5.64 10.78 4.32
C GLN A 158 6.28 10.09 3.11
N GLY A 159 6.08 10.69 1.93
CA GLY A 159 6.61 10.18 0.67
C GLY A 159 5.97 8.89 0.17
N ILE A 160 4.81 8.51 0.74
CA ILE A 160 4.05 7.34 0.32
C ILE A 160 2.84 7.79 -0.51
N GLN A 161 2.61 7.12 -1.62
CA GLN A 161 1.39 7.27 -2.41
C GLN A 161 0.32 6.31 -1.87
N VAL A 162 -0.71 6.86 -1.24
CA VAL A 162 -1.86 6.09 -0.72
C VAL A 162 -2.99 6.16 -1.72
N VAL A 163 -3.43 5.00 -2.21
CA VAL A 163 -4.44 4.88 -3.24
C VAL A 163 -5.60 4.03 -2.76
N ALA A 164 -6.77 4.64 -2.63
CA ALA A 164 -8.00 3.90 -2.34
C ALA A 164 -8.57 3.30 -3.62
N LEU A 165 -8.85 2.00 -3.57
CA LEU A 165 -9.31 1.20 -4.71
C LEU A 165 -10.71 0.69 -4.48
N ASN A 166 -11.55 0.76 -5.52
CA ASN A 166 -12.90 0.20 -5.53
C ASN A 166 -13.75 0.68 -4.34
N VAL A 167 -13.68 1.97 -4.02
CA VAL A 167 -14.47 2.55 -2.92
C VAL A 167 -15.95 2.49 -3.27
N THR A 168 -16.64 1.51 -2.73
CA THR A 168 -18.07 1.30 -2.98
C THR A 168 -18.93 2.20 -2.10
N LYS A 169 -20.15 2.48 -2.55
CA LYS A 169 -21.13 3.16 -1.73
C LYS A 169 -21.76 2.19 -0.73
N LEU A 170 -21.89 2.64 0.50
CA LEU A 170 -22.64 1.94 1.53
C LEU A 170 -24.15 2.12 1.36
N ARG A 171 -24.93 1.28 2.00
CA ARG A 171 -26.41 1.45 2.02
C ARG A 171 -26.83 2.78 2.65
N SER A 172 -26.10 3.24 3.66
CA SER A 172 -26.26 4.54 4.31
C SER A 172 -26.06 5.72 3.35
N ASP A 173 -25.15 5.59 2.38
CA ASP A 173 -24.88 6.63 1.38
C ASP A 173 -26.08 6.87 0.42
N ASN A 174 -27.01 5.91 0.33
CA ASN A 174 -28.27 6.08 -0.41
C ASN A 174 -29.26 6.95 0.34
N VAL A 175 -29.14 7.04 1.66
CA VAL A 175 -29.95 7.91 2.52
C VAL A 175 -29.35 9.32 2.57
N ASP A 176 -28.03 9.43 2.76
CA ASP A 176 -27.30 10.69 2.69
C ASP A 176 -26.02 10.56 1.83
N PRO A 177 -26.08 10.96 0.55
CA PRO A 177 -24.90 10.89 -0.34
C PRO A 177 -23.69 11.72 0.13
N ARG A 178 -23.89 12.63 1.10
CA ARG A 178 -22.79 13.43 1.66
C ARG A 178 -21.86 12.58 2.51
N ASP A 179 -22.33 11.48 3.09
CA ASP A 179 -21.53 10.61 3.95
C ASP A 179 -20.40 9.90 3.17
N TYR A 180 -20.68 9.50 1.92
CA TYR A 180 -19.62 9.01 1.02
C TYR A 180 -18.52 10.05 0.80
N LYS A 181 -18.88 11.31 0.55
CA LYS A 181 -17.92 12.40 0.35
C LYS A 181 -17.14 12.70 1.62
N LYS A 182 -17.80 12.72 2.78
CA LYS A 182 -17.15 12.95 4.08
C LYS A 182 -16.09 11.87 4.35
N ARG A 183 -16.40 10.61 4.05
CA ARG A 183 -15.50 9.48 4.21
C ARG A 183 -14.25 9.63 3.34
N LEU A 184 -14.42 9.96 2.05
CA LEU A 184 -13.29 10.25 1.15
C LEU A 184 -12.45 11.44 1.62
N THR A 185 -13.08 12.53 2.03
CA THR A 185 -12.41 13.75 2.50
C THR A 185 -11.63 13.47 3.79
N HIS A 186 -12.21 12.73 4.72
CA HIS A 186 -11.56 12.34 5.97
C HIS A 186 -10.23 11.62 5.72
N TRP A 187 -10.21 10.59 4.87
CA TRP A 187 -8.98 9.87 4.55
C TRP A 187 -7.98 10.71 3.76
N GLN A 188 -8.46 11.53 2.83
CA GLN A 188 -7.62 12.46 2.10
C GLN A 188 -6.88 13.43 3.04
N GLU A 189 -7.59 13.99 4.01
CA GLU A 189 -7.03 14.93 4.98
C GLU A 189 -6.02 14.23 5.90
N ARG A 190 -6.33 13.05 6.42
CA ARG A 190 -5.42 12.27 7.27
C ARG A 190 -4.13 11.91 6.55
N VAL A 191 -4.21 11.41 5.32
CA VAL A 191 -3.02 11.06 4.52
C VAL A 191 -2.18 12.30 4.21
N LYS A 192 -2.80 13.41 3.80
CA LYS A 192 -2.09 14.67 3.53
C LYS A 192 -1.41 15.23 4.79
N GLN A 193 -2.08 15.18 5.94
CA GLN A 193 -1.49 15.61 7.22
C GLN A 193 -0.29 14.73 7.60
N GLY A 194 -0.31 13.45 7.24
CA GLY A 194 0.80 12.52 7.41
C GLY A 194 1.91 12.65 6.36
N GLY A 195 1.87 13.63 5.46
CA GLY A 195 2.89 13.88 4.44
C GLY A 195 2.82 12.96 3.21
N GLY A 196 1.74 12.21 3.05
CA GLY A 196 1.50 11.33 1.90
C GLY A 196 0.70 11.98 0.79
N GLU A 197 0.65 11.30 -0.35
CA GLU A 197 -0.21 11.64 -1.48
C GLU A 197 -1.45 10.74 -1.47
N TRP A 198 -2.62 11.32 -1.80
CA TRP A 198 -3.89 10.61 -1.80
C TRP A 198 -4.53 10.56 -3.18
N ARG A 199 -4.98 9.37 -3.58
CA ARG A 199 -5.74 9.16 -4.81
C ARG A 199 -6.87 8.16 -4.58
N VAL A 200 -7.92 8.25 -5.41
CA VAL A 200 -9.03 7.28 -5.45
C VAL A 200 -9.16 6.75 -6.86
N VAL A 201 -9.23 5.43 -7.01
CA VAL A 201 -9.42 4.75 -8.29
C VAL A 201 -10.51 3.70 -8.15
N ASN A 202 -11.66 4.01 -8.73
CA ASN A 202 -12.81 3.10 -8.74
C ASN A 202 -12.93 2.34 -10.07
N ASP A 203 -12.29 2.84 -11.13
CA ASP A 203 -12.22 2.16 -12.42
C ASP A 203 -10.98 1.25 -12.46
N LEU A 204 -11.20 -0.03 -12.22
CA LEU A 204 -10.12 -1.03 -12.16
C LEU A 204 -9.57 -1.42 -13.55
N GLU A 205 -10.18 -0.96 -14.66
CA GLU A 205 -9.64 -1.12 -16.01
C GLU A 205 -8.43 -0.19 -16.25
N ARG A 206 -8.24 0.81 -15.39
CA ARG A 206 -7.14 1.77 -15.44
C ARG A 206 -6.04 1.54 -14.39
N LEU A 207 -5.85 0.30 -13.95
CA LEU A 207 -4.78 -0.05 -13.01
C LEU A 207 -3.38 0.25 -13.56
N ASP A 208 -3.22 0.25 -14.87
CA ASP A 208 -2.00 0.69 -15.55
C ASP A 208 -1.60 2.14 -15.18
N ALA A 209 -2.59 3.00 -14.95
CA ALA A 209 -2.36 4.37 -14.49
C ALA A 209 -1.93 4.47 -13.01
N LEU A 210 -2.01 3.39 -12.22
CA LEU A 210 -1.66 3.41 -10.80
C LEU A 210 -0.17 3.32 -10.52
N ILE A 211 0.54 2.51 -11.30
CA ILE A 211 1.95 2.16 -11.06
C ILE A 211 2.85 2.58 -12.24
N ALA A 212 2.25 2.97 -13.36
CA ALA A 212 2.94 3.37 -14.59
C ALA A 212 3.37 4.84 -14.62
N MET A 213 3.19 5.58 -13.53
CA MET A 213 3.61 6.97 -13.50
C MET A 213 5.03 7.11 -12.97
N HIS A 214 5.98 6.74 -13.83
CA HIS A 214 7.28 7.41 -14.03
C HIS A 214 8.14 6.61 -15.00
#